data_8be1d9ebd14fa050d10565303edbecc3
#
_entry.id   8be1d9ebd14fa050d10565303edbecc3
#
_cell.length_a   1.000
_cell.length_b   1.000
_cell.length_c   1.000
_cell.angle_alpha   90.00
_cell.angle_beta   90.00
_cell.angle_gamma   90.00
#
_symmetry.space_group_name_H-M   'P 1'
#
loop_
_entity.id
_entity.type
_entity.pdbx_description
1 polymer ?
#
loop_
_entity_poly.entity_id
_entity_poly.type
_entity_poly.pdbx_seq_one_letter_code
_entity_poly.pdbx_strand_id
1 'polypeptide(L)'
;AMEYAIYATVGLLSGLCFYYLARYQIQVRSIYDTENKGQRINNIGYRIAWMVVPAVLFVGIALKEFDYWQTVRYMLIILMAINVAGIDMLIRRIPNALLLGMLLLQICNIVITSGGLDVFMDTFFNSFMGLIIAYVIFVIPGFFKLRIGAGDVKYSAVIGFMLGLQGY
;
A
#
# COMPACT_ATOMS: atom_id res chain seq x y z
N ALA A 1 5.88 -18.71 20.23
CA ALA A 1 6.81 -17.61 20.60
C ALA A 1 7.87 -17.38 19.49
N MET A 2 8.51 -18.42 18.97
CA MET A 2 9.56 -18.33 17.93
C MET A 2 9.00 -17.78 16.61
N GLU A 3 7.81 -18.16 16.22
CA GLU A 3 7.13 -17.70 15.02
C GLU A 3 6.93 -16.17 15.01
N TYR A 4 6.38 -15.60 16.07
CA TYR A 4 6.19 -14.15 16.20
C TYR A 4 7.51 -13.37 16.14
N ALA A 5 8.60 -13.94 16.67
CA ALA A 5 9.92 -13.33 16.56
C ALA A 5 10.39 -13.30 15.09
N ILE A 6 10.11 -14.35 14.31
CA ILE A 6 10.42 -14.38 12.89
C ILE A 6 9.63 -13.27 12.13
N TYR A 7 8.33 -13.16 12.36
CA TYR A 7 7.50 -12.12 11.73
C TYR A 7 7.98 -10.71 12.11
N ALA A 8 8.31 -10.49 13.38
CA ALA A 8 8.85 -9.21 13.84
C ALA A 8 10.19 -8.89 13.17
N THR A 9 11.11 -9.84 13.07
CA THR A 9 12.42 -9.62 12.43
C THR A 9 12.29 -9.37 10.94
N VAL A 10 11.43 -10.12 10.24
CA VAL A 10 11.13 -9.88 8.81
C VAL A 10 10.51 -8.49 8.62
N GLY A 11 9.60 -8.07 9.52
CA GLY A 11 9.01 -6.74 9.48
C GLY A 11 10.03 -5.61 9.68
N LEU A 12 10.97 -5.78 10.63
CA LEU A 12 12.05 -4.81 10.86
C LEU A 12 12.97 -4.68 9.63
N LEU A 13 13.40 -5.80 9.05
CA LEU A 13 14.32 -5.81 7.91
C LEU A 13 13.65 -5.27 6.64
N SER A 14 12.44 -5.74 6.33
CA SER A 14 11.68 -5.24 5.18
C SER A 14 11.30 -3.77 5.35
N GLY A 15 10.91 -3.35 6.54
CA GLY A 15 10.65 -1.94 6.86
C GLY A 15 11.88 -1.05 6.61
N LEU A 16 13.07 -1.52 6.98
CA LEU A 16 14.32 -0.81 6.69
C LEU A 16 14.57 -0.69 5.17
N CYS A 17 14.37 -1.77 4.39
CA CYS A 17 14.48 -1.74 2.94
C CYS A 17 13.50 -0.73 2.33
N PHE A 18 12.25 -0.74 2.77
CA PHE A 18 11.23 0.17 2.29
C PHE A 18 11.45 1.62 2.74
N TYR A 19 12.10 1.86 3.89
CA TYR A 19 12.58 3.19 4.27
C TYR A 19 13.58 3.74 3.23
N TYR A 20 14.56 2.94 2.82
CA TYR A 20 15.51 3.39 1.79
C TYR A 20 14.84 3.61 0.43
N LEU A 21 13.87 2.78 0.07
CA LEU A 21 13.05 2.97 -1.13
C LEU A 21 12.26 4.29 -1.06
N ALA A 22 11.61 4.57 0.07
CA ALA A 22 10.91 5.83 0.30
C ALA A 22 11.85 7.04 0.20
N ARG A 23 13.01 6.94 0.85
CA ARG A 23 14.04 7.99 0.79
C ARG A 23 14.48 8.26 -0.64
N TYR A 24 14.75 7.23 -1.43
CA TYR A 24 15.09 7.37 -2.84
C TYR A 24 13.97 8.03 -3.65
N GLN A 25 12.73 7.58 -3.47
CA GLN A 25 11.57 8.15 -4.16
C GLN A 25 11.32 9.62 -3.79
N ILE A 26 11.55 9.99 -2.53
CA ILE A 26 11.46 11.38 -2.06
C ILE A 26 12.57 12.21 -2.69
N GLN A 27 13.81 11.74 -2.69
CA GLN A 27 14.94 12.45 -3.28
C GLN A 27 14.75 12.77 -4.76
N VAL A 28 14.29 11.76 -5.55
CA VAL A 28 14.01 11.95 -6.99
C VAL A 28 12.91 12.97 -7.24
N ARG A 29 11.96 13.13 -6.31
CA ARG A 29 10.80 14.03 -6.46
C ARG A 29 10.97 15.36 -5.76
N SER A 30 11.84 15.44 -4.77
CA SER A 30 12.12 16.68 -4.01
C SER A 30 12.95 17.69 -4.80
N ILE A 31 13.43 17.35 -6.00
CA ILE A 31 14.10 18.29 -6.92
C ILE A 31 13.22 19.52 -7.20
N TYR A 32 11.91 19.39 -7.04
CA TYR A 32 10.92 20.46 -7.21
C TYR A 32 10.36 21.00 -5.89
N ASP A 33 10.92 20.58 -4.74
CA ASP A 33 10.42 20.99 -3.41
C ASP A 33 11.22 22.16 -2.88
N THR A 34 10.65 23.36 -2.98
CA THR A 34 11.26 24.62 -2.51
C THR A 34 11.38 24.71 -0.98
N GLU A 35 10.65 23.87 -0.23
CA GLU A 35 10.56 23.95 1.23
C GLU A 35 11.43 22.90 1.97
N ASN A 36 12.27 22.14 1.26
CA ASN A 36 13.13 21.08 1.85
C ASN A 36 12.40 20.06 2.75
N LYS A 37 11.08 19.90 2.58
CA LYS A 37 10.27 18.95 3.37
C LYS A 37 10.75 17.53 3.24
N GLY A 38 11.29 17.16 2.07
CA GLY A 38 11.85 15.83 1.82
C GLY A 38 13.04 15.47 2.71
N GLN A 39 13.75 16.46 3.27
CA GLN A 39 14.90 16.21 4.18
C GLN A 39 14.45 15.65 5.54
N ARG A 40 13.18 15.84 5.93
CA ARG A 40 12.63 15.32 7.20
C ARG A 40 12.72 13.82 7.32
N ILE A 41 12.73 13.08 6.19
CA ILE A 41 12.88 11.62 6.20
C ILE A 41 14.21 11.18 6.82
N ASN A 42 15.24 12.02 6.80
CA ASN A 42 16.54 11.69 7.38
C ASN A 42 16.54 11.68 8.91
N ASN A 43 15.46 12.14 9.56
CA ASN A 43 15.32 12.06 11.01
C ASN A 43 15.24 10.60 11.45
N ILE A 44 15.98 10.26 12.49
CA ILE A 44 16.03 8.91 13.07
C ILE A 44 14.64 8.38 13.47
N GLY A 45 13.75 9.27 13.90
CA GLY A 45 12.37 8.90 14.26
C GLY A 45 11.59 8.31 13.10
N TYR A 46 11.73 8.85 11.89
CA TYR A 46 11.09 8.27 10.69
C TYR A 46 11.68 6.90 10.35
N ARG A 47 13.01 6.75 10.43
CA ARG A 47 13.65 5.46 10.20
C ARG A 47 13.14 4.40 11.17
N ILE A 48 13.05 4.73 12.46
CA ILE A 48 12.51 3.83 13.48
C ILE A 48 11.05 3.48 13.18
N ALA A 49 10.22 4.48 12.83
CA ALA A 49 8.82 4.25 12.50
C ALA A 49 8.65 3.29 11.31
N TRP A 50 9.44 3.45 10.23
CA TRP A 50 9.43 2.55 9.08
C TRP A 50 9.85 1.12 9.40
N MET A 51 10.62 0.90 10.45
CA MET A 51 11.01 -0.45 10.92
C MET A 51 9.97 -1.04 11.88
N VAL A 52 9.54 -0.26 12.87
CA VAL A 52 8.69 -0.75 13.96
C VAL A 52 7.24 -0.99 13.50
N VAL A 53 6.68 -0.09 12.70
CA VAL A 53 5.28 -0.22 12.26
C VAL A 53 5.05 -1.51 11.46
N PRO A 54 5.85 -1.85 10.43
CA PRO A 54 5.71 -3.14 9.75
C PRO A 54 5.91 -4.33 10.68
N ALA A 55 6.88 -4.27 11.61
CA ALA A 55 7.15 -5.36 12.54
C ALA A 55 5.92 -5.68 13.41
N VAL A 56 5.28 -4.65 13.97
CA VAL A 56 4.06 -4.80 14.77
C VAL A 56 2.91 -5.36 13.93
N LEU A 57 2.70 -4.82 12.72
CA LEU A 57 1.62 -5.28 11.84
C LEU A 57 1.86 -6.71 11.34
N PHE A 58 3.09 -7.11 11.09
CA PHE A 58 3.43 -8.48 10.70
C PHE A 58 3.15 -9.48 11.81
N VAL A 59 3.45 -9.13 13.06
CA VAL A 59 3.03 -9.94 14.20
C VAL A 59 1.51 -10.05 14.26
N GLY A 60 0.78 -8.97 13.96
CA GLY A 60 -0.68 -9.00 13.83
C GLY A 60 -1.19 -9.95 12.74
N ILE A 61 -0.49 -10.07 11.60
CA ILE A 61 -0.79 -11.06 10.55
C ILE A 61 -0.58 -12.48 11.10
N ALA A 62 0.52 -12.73 11.83
CA ALA A 62 0.83 -14.04 12.40
C ALA A 62 -0.26 -14.56 13.37
N LEU A 63 -1.05 -13.65 13.97
CA LEU A 63 -2.17 -14.02 14.85
C LEU A 63 -3.43 -14.48 14.09
N LYS A 64 -3.49 -14.34 12.77
CA LYS A 64 -4.69 -14.58 11.95
C LYS A 64 -4.70 -15.92 11.22
N GLU A 65 -3.63 -16.71 11.31
CA GLU A 65 -3.52 -18.04 10.68
C GLU A 65 -3.88 -18.05 9.18
N PHE A 66 -3.45 -17.03 8.44
CA PHE A 66 -3.60 -16.97 6.99
C PHE A 66 -2.76 -18.05 6.32
N ASP A 67 -3.17 -18.50 5.13
CA ASP A 67 -2.33 -19.33 4.29
C ASP A 67 -1.03 -18.58 3.88
N TYR A 68 -0.06 -19.35 3.38
CA TYR A 68 1.25 -18.79 3.03
C TYR A 68 1.16 -17.65 2.00
N TRP A 69 0.33 -17.82 0.96
CA TRP A 69 0.19 -16.80 -0.09
C TRP A 69 -0.49 -15.53 0.43
N GLN A 70 -1.56 -15.70 1.19
CA GLN A 70 -2.26 -14.56 1.81
C GLN A 70 -1.36 -13.81 2.78
N THR A 71 -0.57 -14.52 3.57
CA THR A 71 0.41 -13.93 4.49
C THR A 71 1.40 -13.04 3.75
N VAL A 72 2.06 -13.56 2.71
CA VAL A 72 3.02 -12.79 1.91
C VAL A 72 2.35 -11.59 1.25
N ARG A 73 1.16 -11.77 0.69
CA ARG A 73 0.37 -10.72 0.07
C ARG A 73 0.07 -9.59 1.04
N TYR A 74 -0.44 -9.88 2.23
CA TYR A 74 -0.74 -8.85 3.23
C TYR A 74 0.51 -8.12 3.73
N MET A 75 1.63 -8.82 3.89
CA MET A 75 2.90 -8.19 4.23
C MET A 75 3.32 -7.16 3.17
N LEU A 76 3.24 -7.51 1.89
CA LEU A 76 3.58 -6.61 0.78
C LEU A 76 2.62 -5.41 0.71
N ILE A 77 1.32 -5.63 0.90
CA ILE A 77 0.32 -4.56 0.94
C ILE A 77 0.65 -3.57 2.07
N ILE A 78 0.92 -4.07 3.26
CA ILE A 78 1.28 -3.24 4.43
C ILE A 78 2.51 -2.39 4.15
N LEU A 79 3.57 -2.98 3.59
CA LEU A 79 4.79 -2.25 3.26
C LEU A 79 4.54 -1.14 2.23
N MET A 80 3.78 -1.44 1.18
CA MET A 80 3.43 -0.46 0.15
C MET A 80 2.54 0.65 0.73
N ALA A 81 1.54 0.31 1.56
CA ALA A 81 0.64 1.27 2.18
C ALA A 81 1.38 2.21 3.14
N ILE A 82 2.29 1.68 3.97
CA ILE A 82 3.14 2.50 4.85
C ILE A 82 4.00 3.46 4.03
N ASN A 83 4.58 3.00 2.91
CA ASN A 83 5.36 3.87 2.03
C ASN A 83 4.51 4.96 1.39
N VAL A 84 3.33 4.63 0.87
CA VAL A 84 2.40 5.62 0.31
C VAL A 84 2.06 6.66 1.36
N ALA A 85 1.61 6.22 2.55
CA ALA A 85 1.23 7.12 3.65
C ALA A 85 2.40 7.99 4.11
N GLY A 86 3.58 7.40 4.32
CA GLY A 86 4.74 8.13 4.79
C GLY A 86 5.29 9.14 3.79
N ILE A 87 5.32 8.80 2.50
CA ILE A 87 5.74 9.72 1.44
C ILE A 87 4.72 10.85 1.29
N ASP A 88 3.42 10.53 1.34
CA ASP A 88 2.37 11.55 1.24
C ASP A 88 2.41 12.53 2.42
N MET A 89 2.63 12.04 3.64
CA MET A 89 2.82 12.90 4.82
C MET A 89 4.00 13.88 4.70
N LEU A 90 5.07 13.48 4.00
CA LEU A 90 6.29 14.29 3.88
C LEU A 90 6.23 15.26 2.70
N ILE A 91 5.79 14.82 1.53
CA ILE A 91 5.86 15.61 0.30
C ILE A 91 4.51 15.80 -0.40
N ARG A 92 3.42 15.26 0.16
CA ARG A 92 2.05 15.30 -0.40
C ARG A 92 1.99 14.84 -1.86
N ARG A 93 2.72 13.76 -2.18
CA ARG A 93 2.76 13.18 -3.52
C ARG A 93 2.80 11.66 -3.43
N ILE A 94 1.79 11.00 -3.95
CA ILE A 94 1.69 9.55 -3.98
C ILE A 94 2.49 8.98 -5.15
N PRO A 95 3.44 8.05 -4.93
CA PRO A 95 4.22 7.44 -6.00
C PRO A 95 3.38 6.49 -6.87
N ASN A 96 3.23 6.80 -8.16
CA ASN A 96 2.51 5.92 -9.09
C ASN A 96 3.12 4.51 -9.18
N ALA A 97 4.43 4.36 -8.96
CA ALA A 97 5.10 3.06 -8.96
C ALA A 97 4.58 2.14 -7.85
N LEU A 98 4.30 2.69 -6.64
CA LEU A 98 3.71 1.91 -5.55
C LEU A 98 2.27 1.51 -5.84
N LEU A 99 1.48 2.43 -6.44
CA LEU A 99 0.11 2.13 -6.85
C LEU A 99 0.07 1.04 -7.91
N LEU A 100 0.98 1.10 -8.90
CA LEU A 100 1.12 0.05 -9.90
C LEU A 100 1.52 -1.28 -9.27
N GLY A 101 2.46 -1.27 -8.32
CA GLY A 101 2.85 -2.47 -7.57
C GLY A 101 1.67 -3.12 -6.83
N MET A 102 0.83 -2.32 -6.19
CA MET A 102 -0.38 -2.80 -5.51
C MET A 102 -1.39 -3.39 -6.50
N LEU A 103 -1.61 -2.74 -7.66
CA LEU A 103 -2.48 -3.28 -8.71
C LEU A 103 -1.96 -4.63 -9.24
N LEU A 104 -0.66 -4.72 -9.55
CA LEU A 104 -0.05 -5.95 -10.03
C LEU A 104 -0.15 -7.06 -8.98
N LEU A 105 0.06 -6.75 -7.70
CA LEU A 105 -0.09 -7.71 -6.62
C LEU A 105 -1.52 -8.26 -6.54
N GLN A 106 -2.53 -7.43 -6.73
CA GLN A 106 -3.93 -7.88 -6.77
C GLN A 106 -4.22 -8.73 -8.01
N ILE A 107 -3.72 -8.35 -9.17
CA ILE A 107 -3.88 -9.16 -10.40
C ILE A 107 -3.21 -10.53 -10.21
N CYS A 108 -2.00 -10.58 -9.68
CA CYS A 108 -1.33 -11.84 -9.35
C CYS A 108 -2.15 -12.69 -8.36
N ASN A 109 -2.74 -12.03 -7.34
CA ASN A 109 -3.62 -12.73 -6.40
C ASN A 109 -4.82 -13.36 -7.10
N ILE A 110 -5.50 -12.62 -7.98
CA ILE A 110 -6.65 -13.12 -8.73
C ILE A 110 -6.22 -14.34 -9.57
N VAL A 111 -5.11 -14.25 -10.30
CA VAL A 111 -4.59 -15.34 -11.13
C VAL A 111 -4.26 -16.59 -10.30
N ILE A 112 -3.59 -16.43 -9.16
CA ILE A 112 -3.17 -17.56 -8.32
C ILE A 112 -4.34 -18.22 -7.62
N THR A 113 -5.34 -17.44 -7.21
CA THR A 113 -6.50 -17.98 -6.47
C THR A 113 -7.62 -18.47 -7.37
N SER A 114 -7.59 -18.15 -8.67
CA SER A 114 -8.60 -18.58 -9.64
C SER A 114 -8.32 -20.01 -10.07
N GLY A 115 -9.24 -20.94 -9.76
CA GLY A 115 -9.17 -22.33 -10.21
C GLY A 115 -9.65 -22.55 -11.66
N GLY A 116 -10.13 -21.49 -12.35
CA GLY A 116 -10.65 -21.56 -13.72
C GLY A 116 -10.98 -20.17 -14.27
N LEU A 117 -11.29 -20.12 -15.58
CA LEU A 117 -11.55 -18.86 -16.27
C LEU A 117 -12.79 -18.15 -15.72
N ASP A 118 -13.84 -18.87 -15.38
CA ASP A 118 -15.09 -18.30 -14.84
C ASP A 118 -14.84 -17.62 -13.49
N VAL A 119 -14.13 -18.30 -12.57
CA VAL A 119 -13.77 -17.74 -11.26
C VAL A 119 -12.85 -16.54 -11.42
N PHE A 120 -11.92 -16.59 -12.38
CA PHE A 120 -11.06 -15.45 -12.70
C PHE A 120 -11.89 -14.23 -13.13
N MET A 121 -12.80 -14.43 -14.08
CA MET A 121 -13.65 -13.34 -14.60
C MET A 121 -14.51 -12.71 -13.51
N ASP A 122 -15.16 -13.56 -12.70
CA ASP A 122 -16.02 -13.08 -11.60
C ASP A 122 -15.22 -12.29 -10.56
N THR A 123 -14.06 -12.80 -10.14
CA THR A 123 -13.19 -12.12 -9.16
C THR A 123 -12.61 -10.83 -9.73
N PHE A 124 -12.22 -10.84 -11.00
CA PHE A 124 -11.71 -9.66 -11.68
C PHE A 124 -12.79 -8.57 -11.81
N PHE A 125 -14.01 -8.94 -12.24
CA PHE A 125 -15.14 -8.01 -12.31
C PHE A 125 -15.50 -7.43 -10.95
N ASN A 126 -15.50 -8.24 -9.91
CA ASN A 126 -15.75 -7.80 -8.54
C ASN A 126 -14.70 -6.77 -8.08
N SER A 127 -13.42 -7.04 -8.31
CA SER A 127 -12.33 -6.12 -8.02
C SER A 127 -12.44 -4.82 -8.85
N PHE A 128 -12.78 -4.94 -10.14
CA PHE A 128 -12.93 -3.80 -11.03
C PHE A 128 -14.12 -2.90 -10.65
N MET A 129 -15.23 -3.48 -10.22
CA MET A 129 -16.36 -2.71 -9.67
C MET A 129 -15.97 -1.98 -8.38
N GLY A 130 -15.20 -2.62 -7.50
CA GLY A 130 -14.65 -1.97 -6.30
C GLY A 130 -13.79 -0.75 -6.65
N LEU A 131 -12.94 -0.85 -7.69
CA LEU A 131 -12.16 0.28 -8.21
C LEU A 131 -13.06 1.43 -8.68
N ILE A 132 -14.07 1.12 -9.51
CA ILE A 132 -14.98 2.15 -10.06
C ILE A 132 -15.72 2.86 -8.92
N ILE A 133 -16.27 2.12 -7.97
CA ILE A 133 -17.04 2.70 -6.85
C ILE A 133 -16.14 3.57 -5.99
N ALA A 134 -14.95 3.09 -5.61
CA ALA A 134 -14.01 3.88 -4.83
C ALA A 134 -13.57 5.15 -5.60
N TYR A 135 -13.28 5.03 -6.88
CA TYR A 135 -12.96 6.18 -7.73
C TYR A 135 -14.10 7.20 -7.75
N VAL A 136 -15.34 6.77 -7.99
CA VAL A 136 -16.51 7.66 -8.05
C VAL A 136 -16.73 8.35 -6.71
N ILE A 137 -16.67 7.62 -5.58
CA ILE A 137 -16.85 8.19 -4.24
C ILE A 137 -15.83 9.32 -3.98
N PHE A 138 -14.58 9.13 -4.38
CA PHE A 138 -13.54 10.14 -4.15
C PHE A 138 -13.52 11.27 -5.19
N VAL A 139 -14.14 11.09 -6.35
CA VAL A 139 -14.29 12.16 -7.36
C VAL A 139 -15.49 13.06 -7.06
N ILE A 140 -16.59 12.50 -6.52
CA ILE A 140 -17.83 13.26 -6.22
C ILE A 140 -17.56 14.54 -5.41
N PRO A 141 -16.78 14.55 -4.32
CA PRO A 141 -16.52 15.78 -3.57
C PRO A 141 -15.85 16.88 -4.40
N GLY A 142 -15.10 16.50 -5.46
CA GLY A 142 -14.54 17.46 -6.40
C GLY A 142 -15.58 18.32 -7.13
N PHE A 143 -16.75 17.77 -7.41
CA PHE A 143 -17.89 18.52 -7.98
C PHE A 143 -18.45 19.59 -7.03
N PHE A 144 -18.28 19.37 -5.73
CA PHE A 144 -18.67 20.35 -4.68
C PHE A 144 -17.54 21.34 -4.34
N LYS A 145 -16.53 21.49 -5.23
CA LYS A 145 -15.35 22.35 -5.04
C LYS A 145 -14.47 21.99 -3.82
N LEU A 146 -14.63 20.81 -3.25
CA LEU A 146 -13.71 20.27 -2.26
C LEU A 146 -12.43 19.80 -2.98
N ARG A 147 -11.28 20.35 -2.60
CA ARG A 147 -10.00 20.01 -3.21
C ARG A 147 -9.50 18.68 -2.67
N ILE A 148 -9.75 17.61 -3.41
CA ILE A 148 -9.12 16.29 -3.15
C ILE A 148 -7.92 16.17 -4.07
N GLY A 149 -6.81 15.67 -3.55
CA GLY A 149 -5.60 15.42 -4.32
C GLY A 149 -5.84 14.34 -5.39
N ALA A 150 -5.36 14.55 -6.61
CA ALA A 150 -5.43 13.52 -7.67
C ALA A 150 -4.72 12.21 -7.26
N GLY A 151 -3.75 12.29 -6.36
CA GLY A 151 -3.10 11.13 -5.77
C GLY A 151 -4.04 10.30 -4.89
N ASP A 152 -4.84 10.98 -4.04
CA ASP A 152 -5.78 10.32 -3.13
C ASP A 152 -6.88 9.57 -3.90
N VAL A 153 -7.37 10.18 -5.01
CA VAL A 153 -8.34 9.53 -5.89
C VAL A 153 -7.77 8.26 -6.52
N LYS A 154 -6.51 8.30 -7.00
CA LYS A 154 -5.85 7.13 -7.57
C LYS A 154 -5.61 6.05 -6.50
N TYR A 155 -5.16 6.45 -5.31
CA TYR A 155 -4.90 5.53 -4.22
C TYR A 155 -6.19 4.83 -3.76
N SER A 156 -7.28 5.59 -3.59
CA SER A 156 -8.59 5.02 -3.21
C SER A 156 -9.11 4.05 -4.27
N ALA A 157 -8.94 4.36 -5.57
CA ALA A 157 -9.31 3.45 -6.64
C ALA A 157 -8.52 2.12 -6.58
N VAL A 158 -7.20 2.19 -6.30
CA VAL A 158 -6.36 0.99 -6.13
C VAL A 158 -6.81 0.18 -4.91
N ILE A 159 -7.10 0.81 -3.78
CA ILE A 159 -7.65 0.13 -2.60
C ILE A 159 -8.99 -0.50 -2.92
N GLY A 160 -9.87 0.20 -3.65
CA GLY A 160 -11.15 -0.36 -4.11
C GLY A 160 -10.98 -1.61 -4.97
N PHE A 161 -9.97 -1.62 -5.86
CA PHE A 161 -9.62 -2.80 -6.65
C PHE A 161 -9.14 -3.97 -5.78
N MET A 162 -8.40 -3.69 -4.72
CA MET A 162 -7.89 -4.71 -3.80
C MET A 162 -8.97 -5.32 -2.92
N LEU A 163 -9.94 -4.51 -2.49
CA LEU A 163 -11.04 -4.95 -1.62
C LEU A 163 -12.18 -5.60 -2.41
N GLY A 164 -12.40 -5.17 -3.65
CA GLY A 164 -13.59 -5.57 -4.42
C GLY A 164 -14.88 -5.09 -3.79
N LEU A 165 -16.04 -5.59 -4.27
CA LEU A 165 -17.35 -5.28 -3.70
C LEU A 165 -17.71 -6.12 -2.49
N GLN A 166 -17.15 -7.30 -2.37
CA GLN A 166 -17.54 -8.28 -1.35
C GLN A 166 -16.62 -8.28 -0.12
N GLY A 167 -15.56 -7.46 -0.13
CA GLY A 167 -14.66 -7.29 1.03
C GLY A 167 -14.23 -8.63 1.63
N TYR A 168 -13.36 -9.37 0.92
CA TYR A 168 -12.76 -10.59 1.46
C TYR A 168 -11.79 -10.28 2.59
#